data_546987455e5147d937b159a61a70946b
#
_entry.id   546987455e5147d937b159a61a70946b
#
_cell.length_a   1.000
_cell.length_b   1.000
_cell.length_c   1.000
_cell.angle_alpha   90.00
_cell.angle_beta   90.00
_cell.angle_gamma   90.00
#
_symmetry.space_group_name_H-M   'P 1'
#
loop_
_entity.id
_entity.type
_entity.pdbx_description
1 polymer ?
#
loop_
_entity_poly.entity_id
_entity_poly.type
_entity_poly.pdbx_seq_one_letter_code
_entity_poly.pdbx_strand_id
1 'polypeptide(L)'
;MAEKKYNELQYLDRNESQYGPSPKCYEYLKNTTIDDLSWYSRDFARGIKSSLSKRIADDFNIDERQVILSYGSEDLLKQIIHYYLDRKEKILIPKEAWWYYKKVAYEVGGFNVEYPMFIGEKDGLKTYMYDVDRMIEIYTREQPRIVLIASPNNPTGNRIPKEELRRFLDSARGAIVMIDEAYWGFGSTENDYVKEFIDDFPNLVICRTF
;
A
#
# COMPACT_ATOMS: atom_id res chain seq x y z
N MET A 1 -19.86 27.86 -7.93
CA MET A 1 -19.53 26.48 -8.24
C MET A 1 -20.33 26.08 -9.46
N ALA A 2 -19.68 25.73 -10.57
CA ALA A 2 -20.42 25.19 -11.70
C ALA A 2 -21.01 23.84 -11.29
N GLU A 3 -22.34 23.69 -11.37
CA GLU A 3 -22.97 22.39 -11.25
C GLU A 3 -22.32 21.44 -12.25
N LYS A 4 -21.56 20.44 -11.76
CA LYS A 4 -21.17 19.33 -12.60
C LYS A 4 -22.46 18.64 -13.02
N LYS A 5 -22.86 18.81 -14.28
CA LYS A 5 -23.85 17.94 -14.91
C LYS A 5 -23.26 16.53 -14.83
N TYR A 6 -23.76 15.73 -13.91
CA TYR A 6 -23.48 14.29 -13.91
C TYR A 6 -24.01 13.79 -15.26
N ASN A 7 -23.11 13.33 -16.11
CA ASN A 7 -23.52 12.57 -17.28
C ASN A 7 -24.36 11.39 -16.77
N GLU A 8 -25.38 11.01 -17.49
CA GLU A 8 -26.25 9.86 -17.16
C GLU A 8 -25.47 8.55 -17.00
N LEU A 9 -24.23 8.50 -17.46
CA LEU A 9 -23.32 7.37 -17.38
C LEU A 9 -22.36 7.54 -16.19
N GLN A 10 -22.48 6.63 -15.22
CA GLN A 10 -21.51 6.52 -14.10
C GLN A 10 -20.54 5.39 -14.40
N TYR A 11 -19.26 5.72 -14.41
CA TYR A 11 -18.19 4.73 -14.58
C TYR A 11 -17.88 4.08 -13.22
N LEU A 12 -18.16 2.77 -13.10
CA LEU A 12 -17.92 1.98 -11.89
C LEU A 12 -16.86 0.89 -12.11
N ASP A 13 -16.17 0.94 -13.22
CA ASP A 13 -15.14 -0.03 -13.64
C ASP A 13 -13.75 0.28 -13.03
N ARG A 14 -13.61 1.45 -12.42
CA ARG A 14 -12.40 1.89 -11.73
C ARG A 14 -12.74 2.53 -10.39
N ASN A 15 -11.81 2.47 -9.46
CA ASN A 15 -11.97 3.04 -8.12
C ASN A 15 -11.63 4.55 -8.13
N GLU A 16 -12.32 5.32 -8.95
CA GLU A 16 -12.13 6.77 -9.10
C GLU A 16 -13.12 7.54 -8.22
N SER A 17 -12.66 8.66 -7.65
CA SER A 17 -13.55 9.56 -6.93
C SER A 17 -14.48 10.30 -7.89
N GLN A 18 -15.78 10.03 -7.81
CA GLN A 18 -16.80 10.73 -8.60
C GLN A 18 -16.93 12.21 -8.20
N TYR A 19 -16.46 12.58 -7.01
CA TYR A 19 -16.49 13.97 -6.52
C TYR A 19 -15.31 14.80 -7.00
N GLY A 20 -14.29 14.17 -7.59
CA GLY A 20 -13.05 14.82 -8.00
C GLY A 20 -12.10 15.10 -6.83
N PRO A 21 -11.02 15.85 -7.05
CA PRO A 21 -10.03 16.19 -6.04
C PRO A 21 -10.60 17.20 -5.01
N SER A 22 -9.96 17.26 -3.84
CA SER A 22 -10.28 18.26 -2.83
C SER A 22 -10.24 19.69 -3.43
N PRO A 23 -11.21 20.55 -3.11
CA PRO A 23 -11.16 21.96 -3.54
C PRO A 23 -9.86 22.68 -3.15
N LYS A 24 -9.28 22.34 -1.98
CA LYS A 24 -7.98 22.89 -1.53
C LYS A 24 -6.82 22.49 -2.45
N CYS A 25 -6.83 21.25 -2.96
CA CYS A 25 -5.82 20.81 -3.92
C CYS A 25 -5.93 21.62 -5.23
N TYR A 26 -7.17 21.84 -5.69
CA TYR A 26 -7.40 22.63 -6.89
C TYR A 26 -6.97 24.09 -6.72
N GLU A 27 -7.27 24.71 -5.57
CA GLU A 27 -6.80 26.07 -5.25
C GLU A 27 -5.26 26.15 -5.20
N TYR A 28 -4.62 25.17 -4.57
CA TYR A 28 -3.16 25.11 -4.54
C TYR A 28 -2.55 25.07 -5.94
N LEU A 29 -3.04 24.16 -6.80
CA LEU A 29 -2.57 24.03 -8.18
C LEU A 29 -2.81 25.31 -8.99
N LYS A 30 -3.94 25.96 -8.79
CA LYS A 30 -4.29 27.21 -9.50
C LYS A 30 -3.36 28.37 -9.12
N ASN A 31 -2.84 28.38 -7.90
CA ASN A 31 -1.94 29.41 -7.39
C ASN A 31 -0.45 29.05 -7.56
N THR A 32 -0.15 27.86 -8.09
CA THR A 32 1.22 27.40 -8.38
C THR A 32 1.78 28.22 -9.56
N THR A 33 2.98 28.74 -9.40
CA THR A 33 3.67 29.50 -10.44
C THR A 33 4.42 28.58 -11.41
N ILE A 34 4.75 29.08 -12.60
CA ILE A 34 5.57 28.33 -13.55
C ILE A 34 6.97 28.02 -13.01
N ASP A 35 7.48 28.90 -12.16
CA ASP A 35 8.79 28.72 -11.51
C ASP A 35 8.75 27.55 -10.53
N ASP A 36 7.67 27.40 -9.75
CA ASP A 36 7.49 26.26 -8.83
C ASP A 36 7.48 24.92 -9.58
N LEU A 37 6.99 24.91 -10.83
CA LEU A 37 6.93 23.70 -11.66
C LEU A 37 8.25 23.40 -12.38
N SER A 38 9.12 24.42 -12.56
CA SER A 38 10.34 24.29 -13.37
C SER A 38 11.61 24.05 -12.53
N TRP A 39 11.57 24.32 -11.24
CA TRP A 39 12.74 24.24 -10.37
C TRP A 39 12.80 22.95 -9.58
N TYR A 40 14.02 22.46 -9.34
CA TYR A 40 14.23 21.41 -8.35
C TYR A 40 13.91 21.92 -6.95
N SER A 41 13.39 21.03 -6.09
CA SER A 41 13.16 21.32 -4.68
C SER A 41 14.44 21.85 -4.01
N ARG A 42 14.28 22.86 -3.15
CA ARG A 42 15.34 23.42 -2.29
C ARG A 42 15.27 22.91 -0.85
N ASP A 43 14.37 21.97 -0.56
CA ASP A 43 14.14 21.43 0.78
C ASP A 43 15.39 20.77 1.34
N PHE A 44 16.18 20.12 0.47
CA PHE A 44 17.45 19.51 0.85
C PHE A 44 18.43 20.49 1.49
N ALA A 45 18.46 21.75 1.04
CA ALA A 45 19.27 22.80 1.63
C ALA A 45 18.80 23.19 3.05
N ARG A 46 17.59 22.83 3.43
CA ARG A 46 17.01 23.02 4.77
C ARG A 46 17.21 21.81 5.67
N GLY A 47 17.93 20.77 5.23
CA GLY A 47 18.17 19.54 5.98
C GLY A 47 17.00 18.57 6.04
N ILE A 48 16.00 18.72 5.16
CA ILE A 48 14.85 17.81 5.00
C ILE A 48 14.82 17.25 3.59
N LYS A 49 14.21 16.08 3.40
CA LYS A 49 14.06 15.47 2.08
C LYS A 49 13.04 16.25 1.24
N SER A 50 11.91 16.55 1.85
CA SER A 50 10.87 17.41 1.28
C SER A 50 9.91 17.90 2.37
N SER A 51 9.19 18.98 2.12
CA SER A 51 8.14 19.46 3.03
C SER A 51 7.05 18.41 3.24
N LEU A 52 6.76 17.59 2.24
CA LEU A 52 5.75 16.53 2.33
C LEU A 52 6.24 15.35 3.16
N SER A 53 7.47 14.85 2.95
CA SER A 53 8.02 13.75 3.76
C SER A 53 8.13 14.15 5.24
N LYS A 54 8.57 15.37 5.51
CA LYS A 54 8.62 15.89 6.88
C LYS A 54 7.23 15.95 7.52
N ARG A 55 6.23 16.43 6.78
CA ARG A 55 4.85 16.48 7.27
C ARG A 55 4.28 15.09 7.57
N ILE A 56 4.52 14.12 6.69
CA ILE A 56 4.10 12.73 6.91
C ILE A 56 4.78 12.16 8.16
N ALA A 57 6.08 12.37 8.29
CA ALA A 57 6.82 11.90 9.47
C ALA A 57 6.24 12.47 10.78
N ASP A 58 5.93 13.76 10.81
CA ASP A 58 5.33 14.42 11.97
C ASP A 58 3.92 13.90 12.28
N ASP A 59 3.08 13.72 11.25
CA ASP A 59 1.69 13.24 11.40
C ASP A 59 1.63 11.79 11.95
N PHE A 60 2.62 10.96 11.62
CA PHE A 60 2.73 9.58 12.08
C PHE A 60 3.68 9.39 13.26
N ASN A 61 4.40 10.44 13.68
CA ASN A 61 5.42 10.41 14.73
C ASN A 61 6.51 9.36 14.45
N ILE A 62 7.05 9.38 13.23
CA ILE A 62 8.15 8.52 12.76
C ILE A 62 9.33 9.38 12.29
N ASP A 63 10.49 8.77 12.07
CA ASP A 63 11.64 9.45 11.49
C ASP A 63 11.40 9.75 9.99
N GLU A 64 11.74 10.94 9.51
CA GLU A 64 11.63 11.29 8.10
C GLU A 64 12.43 10.32 7.19
N ARG A 65 13.50 9.70 7.71
CA ARG A 65 14.26 8.69 6.98
C ARG A 65 13.45 7.43 6.66
N GLN A 66 12.38 7.17 7.40
CA GLN A 66 11.45 6.06 7.15
C GLN A 66 10.39 6.39 6.09
N VAL A 67 10.36 7.62 5.57
CA VAL A 67 9.38 8.06 4.57
C VAL A 67 10.01 8.09 3.18
N ILE A 68 9.39 7.44 2.21
CA ILE A 68 9.74 7.48 0.79
C ILE A 68 8.54 7.99 0.02
N LEU A 69 8.76 9.00 -0.84
CA LEU A 69 7.74 9.56 -1.72
C LEU A 69 7.91 9.02 -3.15
N SER A 70 6.79 8.77 -3.82
CA SER A 70 6.76 8.34 -5.21
C SER A 70 5.45 8.76 -5.90
N TYR A 71 5.23 8.29 -7.11
CA TYR A 71 4.03 8.60 -7.93
C TYR A 71 2.85 7.68 -7.59
N GLY A 72 2.50 7.58 -6.30
CA GLY A 72 1.46 6.70 -5.77
C GLY A 72 1.98 5.33 -5.34
N SER A 73 1.10 4.54 -4.70
CA SER A 73 1.46 3.22 -4.13
C SER A 73 1.87 2.20 -5.20
N GLU A 74 1.27 2.25 -6.39
CA GLU A 74 1.64 1.35 -7.50
C GLU A 74 3.11 1.49 -7.89
N ASP A 75 3.60 2.73 -8.00
CA ASP A 75 5.00 3.00 -8.35
C ASP A 75 5.95 2.52 -7.24
N LEU A 76 5.59 2.73 -5.97
CA LEU A 76 6.36 2.20 -4.83
C LEU A 76 6.42 0.67 -4.84
N LEU A 77 5.29 0.00 -5.03
CA LEU A 77 5.22 -1.45 -5.14
C LEU A 77 6.15 -1.97 -6.24
N LYS A 78 6.08 -1.35 -7.41
CA LYS A 78 6.92 -1.70 -8.55
C LYS A 78 8.40 -1.52 -8.24
N GLN A 79 8.79 -0.36 -7.73
CA GLN A 79 10.20 -0.05 -7.41
C GLN A 79 10.77 -1.03 -6.38
N ILE A 80 10.03 -1.33 -5.31
CA ILE A 80 10.48 -2.26 -4.26
C ILE A 80 10.64 -3.67 -4.82
N ILE A 81 9.65 -4.15 -5.58
CA ILE A 81 9.72 -5.48 -6.19
C ILE A 81 10.88 -5.56 -7.18
N HIS A 82 11.07 -4.55 -8.03
CA HIS A 82 12.18 -4.52 -8.99
C HIS A 82 13.56 -4.41 -8.33
N TYR A 83 13.65 -3.82 -7.15
CA TYR A 83 14.91 -3.66 -6.42
C TYR A 83 15.29 -4.90 -5.61
N TYR A 84 14.32 -5.57 -4.99
CA TYR A 84 14.57 -6.62 -4.01
C TYR A 84 14.29 -8.04 -4.52
N LEU A 85 13.53 -8.19 -5.62
CA LEU A 85 13.20 -9.51 -6.18
C LEU A 85 14.13 -9.81 -7.35
N ASP A 86 15.03 -10.76 -7.17
CA ASP A 86 15.90 -11.23 -8.23
C ASP A 86 15.22 -12.29 -9.11
N ARG A 87 15.87 -12.54 -10.25
CA ARG A 87 15.42 -13.55 -11.19
C ARG A 87 15.33 -14.92 -10.50
N LYS A 88 14.21 -15.63 -10.68
CA LYS A 88 13.86 -16.91 -10.08
C LYS A 88 13.52 -16.86 -8.58
N GLU A 89 13.59 -15.72 -7.93
CA GLU A 89 13.09 -15.58 -6.58
C GLU A 89 11.56 -15.55 -6.55
N LYS A 90 10.99 -15.78 -5.38
CA LYS A 90 9.55 -15.88 -5.17
C LYS A 90 9.00 -14.67 -4.44
N ILE A 91 7.81 -14.24 -4.85
CA ILE A 91 6.96 -13.33 -4.09
C ILE A 91 5.69 -14.06 -3.67
N LEU A 92 5.32 -13.93 -2.41
CA LEU A 92 4.07 -14.47 -1.87
C LEU A 92 2.98 -13.39 -1.93
N ILE A 93 1.90 -13.64 -2.63
CA ILE A 93 0.82 -12.68 -2.90
C ILE A 93 -0.56 -13.28 -2.58
N PRO A 94 -1.58 -12.46 -2.28
CA PRO A 94 -2.94 -12.97 -2.12
C PRO A 94 -3.49 -13.46 -3.46
N LYS A 95 -4.19 -14.60 -3.46
CA LYS A 95 -4.80 -15.19 -4.65
C LYS A 95 -5.94 -14.34 -5.19
N GLU A 96 -6.81 -13.89 -4.28
CA GLU A 96 -7.94 -13.00 -4.54
C GLU A 96 -7.52 -11.54 -4.40
N ALA A 97 -6.76 -11.02 -5.37
CA ALA A 97 -6.18 -9.68 -5.30
C ALA A 97 -6.18 -8.95 -6.63
N TRP A 98 -5.73 -7.71 -6.57
CA TRP A 98 -5.53 -6.89 -7.75
C TRP A 98 -4.58 -7.60 -8.75
N TRP A 99 -5.01 -7.65 -10.01
CA TRP A 99 -4.32 -8.39 -11.08
C TRP A 99 -2.83 -8.01 -11.27
N TYR A 100 -2.47 -6.77 -10.94
CA TYR A 100 -1.11 -6.27 -11.13
C TYR A 100 -0.09 -7.01 -10.25
N TYR A 101 -0.47 -7.46 -9.05
CA TYR A 101 0.43 -8.24 -8.21
C TYR A 101 0.91 -9.51 -8.88
N LYS A 102 0.04 -10.10 -9.73
CA LYS A 102 0.40 -11.32 -10.48
C LYS A 102 1.38 -11.04 -11.62
N LYS A 103 1.42 -9.79 -12.11
CA LYS A 103 2.23 -9.40 -13.26
C LYS A 103 3.62 -8.92 -12.85
N VAL A 104 3.73 -8.09 -11.82
CA VAL A 104 4.93 -7.34 -11.51
C VAL A 104 6.16 -8.22 -11.24
N ALA A 105 6.00 -9.39 -10.61
CA ALA A 105 7.10 -10.30 -10.35
C ALA A 105 7.70 -10.88 -11.66
N TYR A 106 6.88 -11.14 -12.66
CA TYR A 106 7.37 -11.64 -13.95
C TYR A 106 8.17 -10.60 -14.72
N GLU A 107 7.98 -9.31 -14.48
CA GLU A 107 8.75 -8.24 -15.11
C GLU A 107 10.26 -8.34 -14.79
N VAL A 108 10.59 -8.88 -13.61
CA VAL A 108 12.00 -9.13 -13.19
C VAL A 108 12.40 -10.59 -13.31
N GLY A 109 11.54 -11.45 -13.84
CA GLY A 109 11.79 -12.89 -13.96
C GLY A 109 11.66 -13.68 -12.67
N GLY A 110 10.94 -13.16 -11.70
CA GLY A 110 10.52 -13.82 -10.47
C GLY A 110 9.29 -14.70 -10.66
N PHE A 111 8.87 -15.36 -9.59
CA PHE A 111 7.70 -16.26 -9.56
C PHE A 111 6.72 -15.88 -8.48
N ASN A 112 5.44 -15.97 -8.81
CA ASN A 112 4.37 -15.81 -7.83
C ASN A 112 4.11 -17.12 -7.10
N VAL A 113 3.99 -17.02 -5.77
CA VAL A 113 3.35 -18.02 -4.91
C VAL A 113 2.10 -17.36 -4.35
N GLU A 114 0.98 -18.05 -4.36
CA GLU A 114 -0.29 -17.48 -3.92
C GLU A 114 -0.71 -18.09 -2.58
N TYR A 115 -1.21 -17.23 -1.68
CA TYR A 115 -1.95 -17.68 -0.50
C TYR A 115 -3.45 -17.42 -0.68
N PRO A 116 -4.31 -18.40 -0.36
CA PRO A 116 -5.75 -18.24 -0.46
C PRO A 116 -6.30 -17.46 0.74
N MET A 117 -7.42 -16.78 0.53
CA MET A 117 -8.31 -16.36 1.62
C MET A 117 -9.45 -17.34 1.77
N PHE A 118 -10.07 -17.40 2.93
CA PHE A 118 -11.27 -18.18 3.14
C PHE A 118 -12.51 -17.29 3.32
N ILE A 119 -13.67 -17.83 3.10
CA ILE A 119 -14.94 -17.15 3.35
C ILE A 119 -15.39 -17.51 4.76
N GLY A 120 -15.37 -16.52 5.63
CA GLY A 120 -15.89 -16.59 6.99
C GLY A 120 -17.14 -15.76 7.19
N GLU A 121 -17.55 -15.57 8.44
CA GLU A 121 -18.67 -14.73 8.82
C GLU A 121 -18.21 -13.65 9.79
N LYS A 122 -18.62 -12.40 9.52
CA LYS A 122 -18.39 -11.25 10.40
C LYS A 122 -19.68 -10.42 10.43
N ASP A 123 -20.18 -10.16 11.64
CA ASP A 123 -21.41 -9.37 11.86
C ASP A 123 -22.62 -9.91 11.08
N GLY A 124 -22.75 -11.24 10.96
CA GLY A 124 -23.82 -11.91 10.21
C GLY A 124 -23.66 -11.88 8.68
N LEU A 125 -22.53 -11.37 8.17
CA LEU A 125 -22.24 -11.27 6.74
C LEU A 125 -21.09 -12.19 6.34
N LYS A 126 -21.25 -12.88 5.22
CA LYS A 126 -20.14 -13.63 4.61
C LYS A 126 -19.10 -12.66 4.08
N THR A 127 -17.85 -12.84 4.48
CA THR A 127 -16.74 -12.01 4.05
C THR A 127 -15.46 -12.82 3.84
N TYR A 128 -14.56 -12.31 3.02
CA TYR A 128 -13.22 -12.87 2.91
C TYR A 128 -12.39 -12.57 4.14
N MET A 129 -11.59 -13.55 4.56
CA MET A 129 -10.71 -13.44 5.73
C MET A 129 -9.31 -13.99 5.39
N TYR A 130 -8.29 -13.43 6.01
CA TYR A 130 -6.93 -13.94 5.92
C TYR A 130 -6.78 -15.21 6.75
N ASP A 131 -6.21 -16.25 6.14
CA ASP A 131 -5.79 -17.48 6.83
C ASP A 131 -4.30 -17.35 7.16
N VAL A 132 -4.00 -16.77 8.30
CA VAL A 132 -2.61 -16.46 8.68
C VAL A 132 -1.82 -17.75 8.98
N ASP A 133 -2.44 -18.81 9.48
CA ASP A 133 -1.78 -20.10 9.66
C ASP A 133 -1.32 -20.66 8.32
N ARG A 134 -2.20 -20.59 7.33
CA ARG A 134 -1.87 -21.01 5.97
C ARG A 134 -0.82 -20.12 5.30
N MET A 135 -0.86 -18.82 5.55
CA MET A 135 0.17 -17.89 5.07
C MET A 135 1.54 -18.25 5.65
N ILE A 136 1.63 -18.53 6.95
CA ILE A 136 2.88 -18.93 7.64
C ILE A 136 3.38 -20.28 7.10
N GLU A 137 2.49 -21.25 6.90
CA GLU A 137 2.85 -22.57 6.33
C GLU A 137 3.47 -22.39 4.94
N ILE A 138 2.80 -21.61 4.06
CA ILE A 138 3.28 -21.36 2.69
C ILE A 138 4.59 -20.60 2.73
N TYR A 139 4.70 -19.55 3.55
CA TYR A 139 5.93 -18.79 3.74
C TYR A 139 7.10 -19.70 4.15
N THR A 140 6.90 -20.55 5.14
CA THR A 140 7.92 -21.46 5.65
C THR A 140 8.37 -22.47 4.61
N ARG A 141 7.45 -22.99 3.80
CA ARG A 141 7.74 -23.96 2.75
C ARG A 141 8.43 -23.34 1.54
N GLU A 142 7.92 -22.20 1.09
CA GLU A 142 8.32 -21.59 -0.19
C GLU A 142 9.48 -20.61 -0.07
N GLN A 143 9.73 -20.08 1.15
CA GLN A 143 10.79 -19.11 1.44
C GLN A 143 10.83 -17.94 0.45
N PRO A 144 9.72 -17.18 0.30
CA PRO A 144 9.67 -16.07 -0.64
C PRO A 144 10.56 -14.92 -0.17
N ARG A 145 11.14 -14.19 -1.12
CA ARG A 145 11.94 -12.99 -0.85
C ARG A 145 11.09 -11.81 -0.39
N ILE A 146 9.90 -11.72 -0.95
CA ILE A 146 8.92 -10.66 -0.66
C ILE A 146 7.58 -11.31 -0.33
N VAL A 147 6.88 -10.76 0.64
CA VAL A 147 5.47 -11.06 0.93
C VAL A 147 4.66 -9.79 0.75
N LEU A 148 3.60 -9.85 -0.04
CA LEU A 148 2.68 -8.75 -0.25
C LEU A 148 1.34 -9.06 0.41
N ILE A 149 0.84 -8.11 1.21
CA ILE A 149 -0.45 -8.16 1.89
C ILE A 149 -1.21 -6.90 1.52
N ALA A 150 -2.40 -7.02 0.94
CA ALA A 150 -3.26 -5.88 0.67
C ALA A 150 -4.29 -5.70 1.80
N SER A 151 -4.29 -4.57 2.49
CA SER A 151 -5.18 -4.37 3.64
C SER A 151 -5.60 -2.91 3.81
N PRO A 152 -6.78 -2.50 3.32
CA PRO A 152 -7.86 -3.32 2.72
C PRO A 152 -7.49 -3.94 1.39
N ASN A 153 -7.92 -5.20 1.16
CA ASN A 153 -7.65 -5.89 -0.08
C ASN A 153 -8.61 -5.48 -1.21
N ASN A 154 -8.10 -5.33 -2.41
CA ASN A 154 -8.88 -5.16 -3.62
C ASN A 154 -8.90 -6.48 -4.41
N PRO A 155 -10.09 -7.09 -4.69
CA PRO A 155 -11.44 -6.50 -4.64
C PRO A 155 -12.26 -6.85 -3.38
N THR A 156 -11.76 -7.63 -2.45
CA THR A 156 -12.57 -8.28 -1.39
C THR A 156 -12.89 -7.35 -0.19
N GLY A 157 -12.20 -6.22 -0.05
CA GLY A 157 -12.46 -5.18 0.94
C GLY A 157 -12.07 -5.53 2.38
N ASN A 158 -11.62 -6.75 2.65
CA ASN A 158 -11.24 -7.18 3.98
C ASN A 158 -9.86 -6.65 4.40
N ARG A 159 -9.67 -6.57 5.70
CA ARG A 159 -8.39 -6.20 6.34
C ARG A 159 -7.84 -7.38 7.13
N ILE A 160 -6.52 -7.45 7.24
CA ILE A 160 -5.89 -8.37 8.19
C ILE A 160 -5.97 -7.74 9.59
N PRO A 161 -6.46 -8.47 10.62
CA PRO A 161 -6.43 -7.98 11.99
C PRO A 161 -4.99 -7.73 12.46
N LYS A 162 -4.77 -6.73 13.32
CA LYS A 162 -3.40 -6.37 13.74
C LYS A 162 -2.69 -7.47 14.51
N GLU A 163 -3.41 -8.22 15.34
CA GLU A 163 -2.86 -9.36 16.06
C GLU A 163 -2.39 -10.47 15.11
N GLU A 164 -3.18 -10.74 14.08
CA GLU A 164 -2.85 -11.69 13.03
C GLU A 164 -1.68 -11.22 12.17
N LEU A 165 -1.65 -9.92 11.85
CA LEU A 165 -0.52 -9.33 11.15
C LEU A 165 0.77 -9.43 11.97
N ARG A 166 0.73 -9.11 13.27
CA ARG A 166 1.89 -9.24 14.17
C ARG A 166 2.40 -10.68 14.17
N ARG A 167 1.52 -11.64 14.33
CA ARG A 167 1.86 -13.07 14.31
C ARG A 167 2.55 -13.49 13.01
N PHE A 168 2.06 -12.98 11.88
CA PHE A 168 2.70 -13.21 10.58
C PHE A 168 4.08 -12.54 10.50
N LEU A 169 4.18 -11.27 10.88
CA LEU A 169 5.44 -10.51 10.84
C LEU A 169 6.53 -11.16 11.71
N ASP A 170 6.16 -11.67 12.90
CA ASP A 170 7.09 -12.40 13.75
C ASP A 170 7.64 -13.67 13.09
N SER A 171 6.82 -14.33 12.26
CA SER A 171 7.22 -15.54 11.52
C SER A 171 8.01 -15.22 10.24
N ALA A 172 7.85 -14.03 9.67
CA ALA A 172 8.36 -13.65 8.35
C ALA A 172 9.55 -12.69 8.39
N ARG A 173 10.40 -12.78 9.41
CA ARG A 173 11.58 -11.90 9.62
C ARG A 173 12.61 -11.96 8.49
N GLY A 174 12.65 -13.05 7.72
CA GLY A 174 13.60 -13.25 6.62
C GLY A 174 13.19 -12.67 5.26
N ALA A 175 11.96 -12.21 5.13
CA ALA A 175 11.44 -11.61 3.89
C ALA A 175 11.12 -10.12 4.08
N ILE A 176 11.07 -9.37 3.00
CA ILE A 176 10.45 -8.04 3.01
C ILE A 176 8.93 -8.24 3.00
N VAL A 177 8.26 -7.70 4.00
CA VAL A 177 6.79 -7.72 4.06
C VAL A 177 6.27 -6.37 3.62
N MET A 178 5.55 -6.34 2.50
CA MET A 178 4.93 -5.14 1.95
C MET A 178 3.44 -5.17 2.25
N ILE A 179 2.93 -4.12 2.88
CA ILE A 179 1.50 -3.92 3.07
C ILE A 179 1.02 -2.83 2.12
N ASP A 180 0.14 -3.21 1.21
CA ASP A 180 -0.54 -2.24 0.34
C ASP A 180 -1.79 -1.72 1.06
N GLU A 181 -1.72 -0.47 1.48
CA GLU A 181 -2.78 0.29 2.10
C GLU A 181 -3.36 1.37 1.15
N ALA A 182 -3.43 1.10 -0.17
CA ALA A 182 -4.03 2.03 -1.13
C ALA A 182 -5.47 2.45 -0.74
N TYR A 183 -6.17 1.63 0.01
CA TYR A 183 -7.51 1.90 0.53
C TYR A 183 -7.53 2.21 2.03
N TRP A 184 -6.40 2.64 2.60
CA TRP A 184 -6.36 3.10 3.98
C TRP A 184 -7.33 4.28 4.20
N GLY A 185 -8.04 4.30 5.32
CA GLY A 185 -9.03 5.33 5.62
C GLY A 185 -10.45 5.01 5.15
N PHE A 186 -10.65 4.03 4.26
CA PHE A 186 -11.99 3.56 3.92
C PHE A 186 -12.54 2.66 5.02
N GLY A 187 -13.64 3.08 5.63
CA GLY A 187 -14.35 2.37 6.69
C GLY A 187 -13.85 2.66 8.09
N SER A 188 -12.59 2.41 8.41
CA SER A 188 -12.01 2.62 9.74
C SER A 188 -10.52 2.95 9.66
N THR A 189 -10.06 3.83 10.56
CA THR A 189 -8.65 4.14 10.78
C THR A 189 -8.11 3.54 12.09
N GLU A 190 -8.89 2.66 12.76
CA GLU A 190 -8.55 2.10 14.07
C GLU A 190 -7.28 1.25 14.04
N ASN A 191 -7.00 0.57 12.91
CA ASN A 191 -5.78 -0.20 12.73
C ASN A 191 -4.79 0.60 11.90
N ASP A 192 -3.97 1.41 12.54
CA ASP A 192 -2.86 2.11 11.90
C ASP A 192 -1.57 1.30 12.05
N TYR A 193 -1.27 0.48 11.05
CA TYR A 193 -0.11 -0.39 11.07
C TYR A 193 1.23 0.38 11.12
N VAL A 194 1.28 1.63 10.64
CA VAL A 194 2.48 2.46 10.75
C VAL A 194 2.82 2.67 12.23
N LYS A 195 1.86 3.15 13.01
CA LYS A 195 2.05 3.42 14.44
C LYS A 195 2.29 2.16 15.28
N GLU A 196 1.74 1.03 14.84
CA GLU A 196 1.79 -0.22 15.60
C GLU A 196 3.06 -1.03 15.34
N PHE A 197 3.64 -0.95 14.13
CA PHE A 197 4.61 -1.95 13.70
C PHE A 197 5.89 -1.41 13.06
N ILE A 198 5.92 -0.18 12.58
CA ILE A 198 7.02 0.29 11.73
C ILE A 198 8.38 0.28 12.45
N ASP A 199 8.39 0.50 13.75
CA ASP A 199 9.62 0.51 14.54
C ASP A 199 10.03 -0.90 15.03
N ASP A 200 9.07 -1.85 15.14
CA ASP A 200 9.31 -3.21 15.61
C ASP A 200 9.83 -4.14 14.50
N PHE A 201 9.55 -3.80 13.24
CA PHE A 201 9.80 -4.69 12.09
C PHE A 201 10.58 -3.97 10.98
N PRO A 202 11.93 -4.02 11.02
CA PRO A 202 12.78 -3.34 10.04
C PRO A 202 12.63 -3.87 8.60
N ASN A 203 11.98 -5.00 8.42
CA ASN A 203 11.67 -5.61 7.14
C ASN A 203 10.24 -5.31 6.66
N LEU A 204 9.51 -4.43 7.36
CA LEU A 204 8.16 -4.01 6.99
C LEU A 204 8.20 -2.75 6.14
N VAL A 205 7.41 -2.75 5.07
CA VAL A 205 7.13 -1.59 4.22
C VAL A 205 5.63 -1.40 4.10
N ILE A 206 5.14 -0.20 4.32
CA ILE A 206 3.72 0.14 4.20
C ILE A 206 3.56 1.16 3.06
N CYS A 207 2.82 0.78 2.03
CA CYS A 207 2.56 1.61 0.86
C CYS A 207 1.19 2.27 0.98
N ARG A 208 1.15 3.60 0.89
CA ARG A 208 -0.08 4.41 0.89
C ARG A 208 -0.13 5.31 -0.33
N THR A 209 -1.30 5.85 -0.63
CA THR A 209 -1.52 6.86 -1.65
C THR A 209 -2.47 7.94 -1.13
N PHE A 210 -2.49 9.11 -1.77
CA PHE A 210 -3.38 10.23 -1.43
C PHE A 210 -4.65 10.20 -2.25
#